data_ee97d06630cbca27aae464b693a50780
#
_entry.id   ee97d06630cbca27aae464b693a50780
#
_cell.length_a   1.000
_cell.length_b   1.000
_cell.length_c   1.000
_cell.angle_alpha   90.00
_cell.angle_beta   90.00
_cell.angle_gamma   90.00
#
_symmetry.space_group_name_H-M   'P 1'
#
loop_
_entity.id
_entity.type
_entity.pdbx_description
1 polymer ?
#
loop_
_entity_poly.entity_id
_entity_poly.type
_entity_poly.pdbx_seq_one_letter_code
_entity_poly.pdbx_strand_id
1 'polypeptide(L)' 'MNPEKALQLEGTIMSVLPGTMFRVALANDHLMLAHISGKMRKRFIRLTVGDRVRMEMSPYDTAKARIVYRL' A
#
# COMPACT_ATOMS: atom_id res chain seq x y z
N MET A 1 4.28 -12.30 21.93
CA MET A 1 3.65 -12.34 20.61
C MET A 1 3.14 -10.98 20.24
N ASN A 2 3.25 -10.65 18.99
CA ASN A 2 2.76 -9.37 18.51
C ASN A 2 1.36 -9.57 17.93
N PRO A 3 0.31 -9.17 18.63
CA PRO A 3 -1.05 -9.37 18.13
C PRO A 3 -1.38 -8.49 16.93
N GLU A 4 -0.50 -7.53 16.65
CA GLU A 4 -0.71 -6.62 15.55
C GLU A 4 0.19 -6.93 14.38
N LYS A 5 0.56 -8.18 14.26
CA LYS A 5 1.39 -8.60 13.14
C LYS A 5 0.69 -8.22 11.83
N ALA A 6 1.37 -7.38 11.06
CA ALA A 6 0.80 -6.87 9.83
C ALA A 6 0.71 -7.97 8.78
N LEU A 7 -0.36 -7.96 8.01
CA LEU A 7 -0.50 -8.81 6.84
C LEU A 7 0.21 -8.14 5.69
N GLN A 8 0.99 -8.91 4.93
CA GLN A 8 1.69 -8.37 3.78
C GLN A 8 0.94 -8.72 2.51
N LEU A 9 0.78 -7.72 1.64
CA LEU A 9 0.07 -7.85 0.40
C LEU A 9 0.89 -7.24 -0.71
N GLU A 10 0.65 -7.67 -1.94
CA GLU A 10 1.24 -7.05 -3.11
C GLU A 10 0.14 -6.64 -4.06
N GLY A 11 0.38 -5.54 -4.77
CA GLY A 11 -0.60 -5.05 -5.71
C GLY A 11 0.02 -4.09 -6.70
N THR A 12 -0.83 -3.59 -7.60
CA THR A 12 -0.44 -2.67 -8.66
C THR A 12 -1.18 -1.36 -8.46
N ILE A 13 -0.46 -0.25 -8.53
CA ILE A 13 -1.08 1.06 -8.40
C ILE A 13 -1.93 1.33 -9.63
N MET A 14 -3.22 1.59 -9.38
CA MET A 14 -4.18 1.87 -10.44
C MET A 14 -4.49 3.35 -10.56
N SER A 15 -4.42 4.09 -9.46
CA SER A 15 -4.71 5.52 -9.46
C SER A 15 -3.89 6.20 -8.40
N VAL A 16 -3.47 7.44 -8.69
CA VAL A 16 -2.81 8.30 -7.72
C VAL A 16 -3.85 9.32 -7.27
N LEU A 17 -4.10 9.35 -5.97
CA LEU A 17 -5.13 10.20 -5.39
C LEU A 17 -4.49 11.33 -4.60
N PRO A 18 -5.22 12.42 -4.36
CA PRO A 18 -4.67 13.50 -3.54
C PRO A 18 -4.32 13.05 -2.14
N GLY A 19 -3.36 13.74 -1.50
CA GLY A 19 -3.02 13.47 -0.11
C GLY A 19 -2.18 12.23 0.11
N THR A 20 -1.33 11.87 -0.83
CA THR A 20 -0.44 10.71 -0.75
C THR A 20 -1.20 9.40 -0.64
N MET A 21 -2.40 9.35 -1.21
CA MET A 21 -3.22 8.15 -1.24
C MET A 21 -3.16 7.51 -2.61
N PHE A 22 -3.34 6.19 -2.65
CA PHE A 22 -3.29 5.44 -3.89
C PHE A 22 -4.41 4.40 -3.90
N ARG A 23 -4.93 4.14 -5.07
CA ARG A 23 -5.83 3.01 -5.26
C ARG A 23 -5.02 1.88 -5.86
N VAL A 24 -5.02 0.74 -5.19
CA VAL A 24 -4.17 -0.39 -5.54
C VAL A 24 -5.03 -1.61 -5.81
N ALA A 25 -4.74 -2.30 -6.91
CA ALA A 25 -5.44 -3.53 -7.25
C ALA A 25 -4.64 -4.73 -6.76
N LEU A 26 -5.31 -5.60 -6.02
CA LEU A 26 -4.72 -6.85 -5.54
C LEU A 26 -4.87 -7.93 -6.61
N ALA A 27 -4.28 -9.10 -6.36
CA ALA A 27 -4.26 -10.18 -7.34
C ALA A 27 -5.64 -10.66 -7.78
N ASN A 28 -6.65 -10.48 -6.93
CA ASN A 28 -8.02 -10.87 -7.24
C ASN A 28 -8.85 -9.71 -7.79
N ASP A 29 -8.18 -8.67 -8.30
CA ASP A 29 -8.80 -7.46 -8.80
C ASP A 29 -9.55 -6.66 -7.74
N HIS A 30 -9.36 -7.01 -6.48
CA HIS A 30 -9.94 -6.24 -5.39
C HIS A 30 -9.17 -4.93 -5.24
N LEU A 31 -9.88 -3.81 -5.22
CA LEU A 31 -9.26 -2.51 -5.06
C LEU A 31 -9.26 -2.11 -3.59
N MET A 32 -8.17 -1.49 -3.17
CA MET A 32 -8.11 -0.96 -1.82
C MET A 32 -7.35 0.36 -1.82
N LEU A 33 -7.58 1.14 -0.77
CA LEU A 33 -6.85 2.38 -0.58
C LEU A 33 -5.56 2.12 0.18
N ALA A 34 -4.50 2.80 -0.23
CA ALA A 34 -3.22 2.68 0.41
C ALA A 34 -2.57 4.05 0.54
N HIS A 35 -1.74 4.20 1.55
CA HIS A 35 -0.97 5.43 1.72
C HIS A 35 0.50 5.07 1.84
N ILE A 36 1.36 6.06 1.60
CA ILE A 36 2.81 5.84 1.64
C ILE A 36 3.27 5.77 3.10
N SER A 37 4.12 4.79 3.41
CA SER A 37 4.71 4.69 4.74
C SER A 37 5.68 5.86 4.98
N GLY A 38 5.97 6.11 6.26
CA GLY A 38 6.91 7.16 6.61
C GLY A 38 8.30 6.93 6.06
N LYS A 39 8.74 5.67 5.99
CA LYS A 39 10.04 5.35 5.43
C LYS A 39 10.14 5.72 3.96
N MET A 40 9.10 5.42 3.19
CA MET A 40 9.11 5.73 1.77
C MET A 40 9.07 7.22 1.53
N ARG A 41 8.34 7.97 2.36
CA ARG A 41 8.29 9.41 2.25
C ARG A 41 9.66 10.02 2.48
N LYS A 42 10.38 9.51 3.47
CA LYS A 42 11.73 10.01 3.78
C LYS A 42 12.71 9.74 2.64
N ARG A 43 12.49 8.67 1.91
CA ARG A 43 13.38 8.32 0.79
C ARG A 43 12.96 8.95 -0.53
N PHE A 44 11.91 9.75 -0.52
CA PHE A 44 11.42 10.43 -1.71
C PHE A 44 11.11 9.47 -2.85
N ILE A 45 10.64 8.28 -2.51
CA ILE A 45 10.27 7.30 -3.53
C ILE A 45 8.98 7.76 -4.18
N ARG A 46 9.03 7.90 -5.51
CA ARG A 46 7.87 8.32 -6.28
C ARG A 46 7.15 7.09 -6.81
N LEU A 47 5.84 7.05 -6.62
CA LEU A 47 5.01 5.97 -7.09
C LEU A 47 4.08 6.47 -8.20
N THR A 48 3.92 5.65 -9.23
CA THR A 48 3.07 6.00 -10.37
C THR A 48 2.16 4.84 -10.72
N VAL A 49 1.14 5.12 -11.54
CA VAL A 49 0.24 4.10 -12.03
C VAL A 49 1.04 3.02 -12.75
N GLY A 50 0.74 1.78 -12.44
CA GLY A 50 1.44 0.63 -13.01
C GLY A 50 2.54 0.08 -12.14
N ASP A 51 2.99 0.81 -11.14
CA ASP A 51 4.02 0.29 -10.24
C ASP A 51 3.49 -0.82 -9.37
N ARG A 52 4.33 -1.85 -9.18
CA ARG A 52 4.03 -2.91 -8.24
C ARG A 52 4.57 -2.54 -6.88
N VAL A 53 3.78 -2.76 -5.86
CA VAL A 53 4.14 -2.36 -4.49
C VAL A 53 3.83 -3.47 -3.51
N ARG A 54 4.58 -3.48 -2.42
CA ARG A 54 4.29 -4.32 -1.25
C ARG A 54 3.68 -3.43 -0.20
N MET A 55 2.61 -3.94 0.42
CA MET A 55 1.86 -3.20 1.41
C MET A 55 1.73 -3.99 2.68
N GLU A 56 1.47 -3.29 3.77
CA GLU A 56 1.13 -3.89 5.05
C GLU A 56 -0.25 -3.43 5.46
N MET A 57 -1.02 -4.34 6.02
CA MET A 57 -2.37 -4.07 6.46
C MET A 57 -2.54 -4.64 7.85
N SER A 58 -3.16 -3.84 8.74
CA SER A 58 -3.49 -4.33 10.06
C SER A 58 -4.59 -5.38 9.96
N PRO A 59 -4.51 -6.48 10.72
CA PRO A 59 -5.61 -7.45 10.75
C PRO A 59 -6.90 -6.85 11.30
N TYR A 60 -6.81 -5.70 11.96
CA TYR A 60 -7.99 -5.05 12.52
C TYR A 60 -8.59 -4.01 11.59
N ASP A 61 -7.89 -3.63 10.53
CA ASP A 61 -8.38 -2.65 9.57
C ASP A 61 -8.02 -3.11 8.18
N THR A 62 -8.96 -3.77 7.54
CA THR A 62 -8.73 -4.34 6.21
C THR A 62 -9.15 -3.41 5.09
N ALA A 63 -9.59 -2.20 5.41
CA ALA A 63 -10.02 -1.24 4.40
C ALA A 63 -8.86 -0.43 3.83
N LYS A 64 -7.79 -0.26 4.60
CA LYS A 64 -6.65 0.56 4.20
C LYS A 64 -5.36 -0.20 4.41
N ALA A 65 -4.39 0.08 3.55
CA ALA A 65 -3.06 -0.51 3.66
C ALA A 65 -2.02 0.58 3.63
N ARG A 66 -0.80 0.21 3.99
CA ARG A 66 0.34 1.11 3.97
C ARG A 66 1.38 0.55 3.01
N ILE A 67 1.76 1.34 2.02
CA ILE A 67 2.76 0.94 1.05
C ILE A 67 4.13 1.06 1.72
N VAL A 68 4.86 -0.06 1.78
CA VAL A 68 6.13 -0.11 2.47
C VAL A 68 7.30 -0.35 1.52
N TYR A 69 7.03 -0.76 0.29
CA TYR A 69 8.10 -1.09 -0.63
C TYR A 69 7.60 -1.05 -2.07
N ARG A 70 8.44 -0.52 -2.96
CA ARG A 70 8.18 -0.57 -4.40
C ARG A 70 8.97 -1.73 -4.99
N LEU A 71 8.26 -2.64 -5.62
CA LEU A 71 8.88 -3.84 -6.18
C LEU A 71 9.55 -3.56 -7.53
#